data_5827a2b5441b0720d8c7abf303167107
#
_entry.id   5827a2b5441b0720d8c7abf303167107
#
_cell.length_a   1.000
_cell.length_b   1.000
_cell.length_c   1.000
_cell.angle_alpha   90.00
_cell.angle_beta   90.00
_cell.angle_gamma   90.00
#
_symmetry.space_group_name_H-M   'P 1'
#
loop_
_entity.id
_entity.type
_entity.pdbx_description
1 polymer ?
#
loop_
_entity_poly.entity_id
_entity_poly.type
_entity_poly.pdbx_seq_one_letter_code
_entity_poly.pdbx_strand_id
1 'polypeptide(L)'
;MEVKLLECVNPIKNKWRVRWDVQEHDDGTADYMEAELTHKPTDEEIKDLVRKWYNQQTDAAILSGFSYEGAPVWLSQENQYNYKAAYDLAIQTDGKTLPVTFKFGTDESPVYRTFETLDELADFYTKAVKHIQEMLENGWKNKDAIDLSKYSA
;
A
#
# COMPACT_ATOMS: atom_id res chain seq x y z
N MET A 1 -21.99 -13.09 13.65
CA MET A 1 -22.93 -12.54 12.62
C MET A 1 -22.26 -12.66 11.26
N GLU A 2 -22.95 -13.24 10.32
CA GLU A 2 -22.40 -13.38 8.97
C GLU A 2 -22.67 -12.10 8.16
N VAL A 3 -21.61 -11.52 7.59
CA VAL A 3 -21.72 -10.34 6.74
C VAL A 3 -21.97 -10.78 5.30
N LYS A 4 -23.07 -10.30 4.71
CA LYS A 4 -23.34 -10.54 3.29
C LYS A 4 -22.41 -9.70 2.44
N LEU A 5 -21.66 -10.33 1.56
CA LEU A 5 -20.72 -9.64 0.68
C LEU A 5 -21.41 -9.00 -0.53
N LEU A 6 -22.52 -9.56 -0.97
CA LEU A 6 -23.37 -8.98 -2.02
C LEU A 6 -24.81 -8.92 -1.54
N GLU A 7 -25.41 -7.74 -1.56
CA GLU A 7 -26.76 -7.55 -1.06
C GLU A 7 -27.55 -6.59 -1.95
N CYS A 8 -28.79 -6.95 -2.28
CA CYS A 8 -29.73 -6.03 -2.90
C CYS A 8 -30.41 -5.24 -1.79
N VAL A 9 -30.07 -3.96 -1.67
CA VAL A 9 -30.61 -3.10 -0.60
C VAL A 9 -31.88 -2.38 -0.99
N ASN A 10 -32.17 -2.25 -2.28
CA ASN A 10 -33.41 -1.68 -2.77
C ASN A 10 -33.77 -2.27 -4.14
N PRO A 11 -34.67 -3.27 -4.18
CA PRO A 11 -35.06 -3.91 -5.44
C PRO A 11 -35.76 -2.96 -6.43
N ILE A 12 -36.51 -2.00 -5.91
CA ILE A 12 -37.26 -1.04 -6.77
C ILE A 12 -36.33 -0.12 -7.51
N LYS A 13 -35.26 0.36 -6.83
CA LYS A 13 -34.24 1.24 -7.40
C LYS A 13 -33.03 0.48 -7.95
N ASN A 14 -33.07 -0.84 -7.87
CA ASN A 14 -31.96 -1.73 -8.28
C ASN A 14 -30.63 -1.33 -7.62
N LYS A 15 -30.69 -1.04 -6.32
CA LYS A 15 -29.48 -0.69 -5.54
C LYS A 15 -28.88 -1.91 -4.90
N TRP A 16 -27.56 -2.03 -5.03
CA TRP A 16 -26.77 -3.15 -4.52
C TRP A 16 -25.60 -2.66 -3.69
N ARG A 17 -25.15 -3.47 -2.74
CA ARG A 17 -23.93 -3.25 -1.97
C ARG A 17 -23.00 -4.42 -2.12
N VAL A 18 -21.72 -4.09 -2.32
CA VAL A 18 -20.62 -5.03 -2.33
C VAL A 18 -19.74 -4.71 -1.14
N ARG A 19 -19.37 -5.74 -0.37
CA ARG A 19 -18.53 -5.59 0.82
C ARG A 19 -17.29 -6.46 0.67
N TRP A 20 -16.19 -5.99 1.24
CA TRP A 20 -14.92 -6.71 1.25
C TRP A 20 -14.10 -6.30 2.47
N ASP A 21 -12.94 -6.95 2.69
CA ASP A 21 -12.05 -6.70 3.82
C ASP A 21 -12.79 -6.78 5.16
N VAL A 22 -13.54 -7.86 5.35
CA VAL A 22 -14.37 -8.05 6.54
C VAL A 22 -13.49 -8.48 7.72
N GLN A 23 -13.55 -7.71 8.80
CA GLN A 23 -12.87 -7.98 10.06
C GLN A 23 -13.92 -8.25 11.13
N GLU A 24 -14.06 -9.50 11.54
CA GLU A 24 -15.00 -9.89 12.59
C GLU A 24 -14.35 -9.70 13.95
N HIS A 25 -15.14 -9.21 14.91
CA HIS A 25 -14.70 -8.96 16.28
C HIS A 25 -15.37 -9.96 17.24
N ASP A 26 -14.73 -10.18 18.39
CA ASP A 26 -15.22 -11.13 19.43
C ASP A 26 -16.57 -10.74 20.01
N ASP A 27 -16.94 -9.46 19.94
CA ASP A 27 -18.23 -8.95 20.44
C ASP A 27 -19.41 -9.17 19.46
N GLY A 28 -19.19 -9.84 18.34
CA GLY A 28 -20.18 -10.09 17.30
C GLY A 28 -20.35 -8.98 16.28
N THR A 29 -19.55 -7.91 16.38
CA THR A 29 -19.52 -6.84 15.36
C THR A 29 -18.50 -7.16 14.28
N ALA A 30 -18.58 -6.44 13.15
CA ALA A 30 -17.61 -6.56 12.07
C ALA A 30 -17.37 -5.20 11.42
N ASP A 31 -16.12 -4.97 11.03
CA ASP A 31 -15.74 -3.85 10.16
C ASP A 31 -15.56 -4.37 8.73
N TYR A 32 -15.91 -3.56 7.76
CA TYR A 32 -15.76 -3.93 6.35
C TYR A 32 -15.74 -2.68 5.48
N MET A 33 -15.21 -2.84 4.27
CA MET A 33 -15.34 -1.85 3.22
C MET A 33 -16.61 -2.13 2.42
N GLU A 34 -17.22 -1.07 1.88
CA GLU A 34 -18.51 -1.16 1.20
C GLU A 34 -18.58 -0.20 0.03
N ALA A 35 -19.20 -0.65 -1.06
CA ALA A 35 -19.53 0.19 -2.19
C ALA A 35 -20.99 -0.05 -2.60
N GLU A 36 -21.69 1.03 -2.95
CA GLU A 36 -23.06 0.98 -3.45
C GLU A 36 -23.06 1.09 -4.96
N LEU A 37 -23.85 0.23 -5.61
CA LEU A 37 -23.99 0.18 -7.07
C LEU A 37 -25.45 0.37 -7.46
N THR A 38 -25.69 0.92 -8.65
CA THR A 38 -27.02 1.18 -9.18
C THR A 38 -27.53 0.07 -10.09
N HIS A 39 -26.85 -1.08 -10.08
CA HIS A 39 -27.21 -2.29 -10.81
C HIS A 39 -26.61 -3.50 -10.08
N LYS A 40 -27.10 -4.67 -10.40
CA LYS A 40 -26.47 -5.91 -9.91
C LYS A 40 -25.10 -6.08 -10.57
N PRO A 41 -24.01 -6.07 -9.80
CA PRO A 41 -22.68 -6.20 -10.37
C PRO A 41 -22.41 -7.59 -10.93
N THR A 42 -21.60 -7.66 -11.98
CA THR A 42 -21.04 -8.90 -12.49
C THR A 42 -19.84 -9.30 -11.62
N ASP A 43 -19.39 -10.55 -11.73
CA ASP A 43 -18.19 -11.02 -11.04
C ASP A 43 -16.96 -10.20 -11.43
N GLU A 44 -16.83 -9.80 -12.70
CA GLU A 44 -15.75 -8.94 -13.18
C GLU A 44 -15.78 -7.57 -12.51
N GLU A 45 -16.95 -6.96 -12.40
CA GLU A 45 -17.11 -5.66 -11.74
C GLU A 45 -16.73 -5.73 -10.26
N ILE A 46 -17.13 -6.79 -9.56
CA ILE A 46 -16.77 -7.01 -8.15
C ILE A 46 -15.25 -7.16 -8.02
N LYS A 47 -14.66 -8.00 -8.86
CA LYS A 47 -13.21 -8.26 -8.86
C LYS A 47 -12.41 -6.99 -9.10
N ASP A 48 -12.79 -6.21 -10.11
CA ASP A 48 -12.11 -4.96 -10.45
C ASP A 48 -12.21 -3.93 -9.32
N LEU A 49 -13.37 -3.81 -8.70
CA LEU A 49 -13.61 -2.89 -7.59
C LEU A 49 -12.74 -3.23 -6.37
N VAL A 50 -12.70 -4.50 -5.99
CA VAL A 50 -11.93 -4.97 -4.84
C VAL A 50 -10.43 -4.90 -5.11
N ARG A 51 -9.98 -5.30 -6.31
CA ARG A 51 -8.58 -5.17 -6.73
C ARG A 51 -8.10 -3.73 -6.70
N LYS A 52 -8.90 -2.81 -7.20
CA LYS A 52 -8.57 -1.39 -7.23
C LYS A 52 -8.36 -0.87 -5.81
N TRP A 53 -9.20 -1.27 -4.87
CA TRP A 53 -9.05 -0.87 -3.48
C TRP A 53 -7.75 -1.42 -2.89
N TYR A 54 -7.44 -2.71 -3.09
CA TYR A 54 -6.19 -3.29 -2.60
C TYR A 54 -4.96 -2.63 -3.23
N ASN A 55 -5.01 -2.28 -4.51
CA ASN A 55 -3.93 -1.53 -5.17
C ASN A 55 -3.72 -0.16 -4.53
N GLN A 56 -4.80 0.54 -4.19
CA GLN A 56 -4.71 1.83 -3.50
C GLN A 56 -4.12 1.68 -2.10
N GLN A 57 -4.47 0.63 -1.37
CA GLN A 57 -3.89 0.35 -0.06
C GLN A 57 -2.39 0.05 -0.16
N THR A 58 -1.98 -0.74 -1.15
CA THR A 58 -0.57 -1.05 -1.41
C THR A 58 0.21 0.22 -1.74
N ASP A 59 -0.30 1.04 -2.63
CA ASP A 59 0.34 2.31 -3.03
C ASP A 59 0.51 3.24 -1.83
N ALA A 60 -0.51 3.36 -0.99
CA ALA A 60 -0.46 4.17 0.22
C ALA A 60 0.56 3.62 1.23
N ALA A 61 0.61 2.29 1.41
CA ALA A 61 1.55 1.65 2.32
C ALA A 61 3.00 1.82 1.87
N ILE A 62 3.27 1.77 0.56
CA ILE A 62 4.59 2.07 0.00
C ILE A 62 4.94 3.53 0.24
N LEU A 63 4.02 4.44 -0.11
CA LEU A 63 4.27 5.88 -0.11
C LEU A 63 4.55 6.43 1.28
N SER A 64 3.78 6.01 2.29
CA SER A 64 3.79 6.63 3.62
C SER A 64 4.04 5.65 4.77
N GLY A 65 4.28 4.37 4.49
CA GLY A 65 4.40 3.35 5.55
C GLY A 65 5.82 3.06 6.00
N PHE A 66 6.83 3.69 5.41
CA PHE A 66 8.23 3.43 5.73
C PHE A 66 8.82 4.51 6.63
N SER A 67 9.56 4.08 7.66
CA SER A 67 10.34 4.97 8.51
C SER A 67 11.78 4.50 8.57
N TYR A 68 12.72 5.43 8.64
CA TYR A 68 14.14 5.13 8.81
C TYR A 68 14.69 5.91 10.01
N GLU A 69 15.29 5.21 10.94
CA GLU A 69 15.82 5.79 12.19
C GLU A 69 14.77 6.66 12.91
N GLY A 70 13.51 6.22 12.90
CA GLY A 70 12.40 6.92 13.55
C GLY A 70 11.78 8.07 12.75
N ALA A 71 12.33 8.42 11.59
CA ALA A 71 11.79 9.47 10.73
C ALA A 71 10.96 8.87 9.61
N PRO A 72 9.75 9.38 9.34
CA PRO A 72 8.97 8.92 8.19
C PRO A 72 9.67 9.28 6.89
N VAL A 73 9.66 8.34 5.95
CA VAL A 73 10.28 8.49 4.62
C VAL A 73 9.19 8.38 3.57
N TRP A 74 9.01 9.42 2.79
CA TRP A 74 8.03 9.47 1.70
C TRP A 74 8.61 8.77 0.48
N LEU A 75 8.10 7.58 0.16
CA LEU A 75 8.59 6.76 -0.95
C LEU A 75 7.78 6.97 -2.23
N SER A 76 7.69 8.23 -2.68
CA SER A 76 7.20 8.54 -4.02
C SER A 76 8.11 7.91 -5.07
N GLN A 77 7.61 7.72 -6.29
CA GLN A 77 8.43 7.19 -7.38
C GLN A 77 9.65 8.08 -7.65
N GLU A 78 9.49 9.40 -7.55
CA GLU A 78 10.58 10.36 -7.71
C GLU A 78 11.65 10.17 -6.63
N ASN A 79 11.26 10.03 -5.38
CA ASN A 79 12.18 9.78 -4.27
C ASN A 79 12.87 8.43 -4.41
N GLN A 80 12.13 7.38 -4.77
CA GLN A 80 12.71 6.04 -5.00
C GLN A 80 13.79 6.10 -6.09
N TYR A 81 13.50 6.80 -7.18
CA TYR A 81 14.46 6.98 -8.26
C TYR A 81 15.71 7.74 -7.79
N ASN A 82 15.52 8.82 -7.02
CA ASN A 82 16.61 9.60 -6.48
C ASN A 82 17.51 8.78 -5.54
N TYR A 83 16.92 7.99 -4.66
CA TYR A 83 17.67 7.11 -3.75
C TYR A 83 18.47 6.06 -4.52
N LYS A 84 17.85 5.46 -5.53
CA LYS A 84 18.51 4.48 -6.38
C LYS A 84 19.68 5.11 -7.14
N ALA A 85 19.46 6.27 -7.75
CA ALA A 85 20.50 6.98 -8.51
C ALA A 85 21.69 7.36 -7.62
N ALA A 86 21.41 7.87 -6.42
CA ALA A 86 22.47 8.24 -5.46
C ALA A 86 23.26 7.00 -5.01
N TYR A 87 22.58 5.90 -4.73
CA TYR A 87 23.23 4.64 -4.33
C TYR A 87 24.07 4.06 -5.48
N ASP A 88 23.50 3.94 -6.67
CA ASP A 88 24.20 3.41 -7.84
C ASP A 88 25.47 4.23 -8.14
N LEU A 89 25.37 5.54 -8.09
CA LEU A 89 26.49 6.43 -8.34
C LEU A 89 27.58 6.31 -7.27
N ALA A 90 27.19 6.16 -6.01
CA ALA A 90 28.14 5.94 -4.91
C ALA A 90 28.90 4.63 -5.08
N ILE A 91 28.21 3.56 -5.49
CA ILE A 91 28.84 2.26 -5.77
C ILE A 91 29.80 2.38 -6.95
N GLN A 92 29.37 2.98 -8.06
CA GLN A 92 30.18 3.12 -9.28
C GLN A 92 31.44 3.95 -9.06
N THR A 93 31.41 4.90 -8.15
CA THR A 93 32.52 5.79 -7.84
C THR A 93 33.31 5.40 -6.61
N ASP A 94 33.03 4.23 -6.03
CA ASP A 94 33.67 3.72 -4.81
C ASP A 94 33.58 4.74 -3.66
N GLY A 95 32.39 5.31 -3.48
CA GLY A 95 32.10 6.24 -2.39
C GLY A 95 32.52 7.70 -2.63
N LYS A 96 33.06 8.03 -3.80
CA LYS A 96 33.57 9.38 -4.08
C LYS A 96 32.48 10.46 -4.14
N THR A 97 31.23 10.07 -4.36
CA THR A 97 30.08 11.00 -4.39
C THR A 97 29.51 11.28 -3.00
N LEU A 98 29.98 10.58 -1.98
CA LEU A 98 29.56 10.81 -0.61
C LEU A 98 30.30 12.00 0.01
N PRO A 99 29.69 12.73 0.97
CA PRO A 99 28.38 12.45 1.57
C PRO A 99 27.21 12.90 0.69
N VAL A 100 26.05 12.25 0.88
CA VAL A 100 24.78 12.70 0.29
C VAL A 100 23.78 12.96 1.42
N THR A 101 22.90 13.93 1.23
CA THR A 101 21.88 14.28 2.22
C THR A 101 20.50 14.10 1.63
N PHE A 102 19.62 13.40 2.35
CA PHE A 102 18.21 13.28 2.00
C PHE A 102 17.34 13.99 3.03
N LYS A 103 16.20 14.46 2.59
CA LYS A 103 15.17 15.05 3.45
C LYS A 103 14.12 14.01 3.78
N PHE A 104 14.00 13.68 5.05
CA PHE A 104 12.97 12.82 5.62
C PHE A 104 12.00 13.64 6.48
N GLY A 105 11.09 12.98 7.17
CA GLY A 105 10.12 13.63 8.03
C GLY A 105 8.95 14.19 7.24
N THR A 106 8.42 15.31 7.71
CA THR A 106 7.31 16.01 7.09
C THR A 106 7.74 17.43 6.72
N ASP A 107 6.93 18.14 5.92
CA ASP A 107 7.22 19.54 5.60
C ASP A 107 7.25 20.43 6.83
N GLU A 108 6.44 20.09 7.86
CA GLU A 108 6.38 20.83 9.11
C GLU A 108 7.49 20.44 10.07
N SER A 109 7.99 19.20 9.97
CA SER A 109 9.03 18.64 10.82
C SER A 109 10.06 17.89 9.96
N PRO A 110 10.86 18.62 9.16
CA PRO A 110 11.83 17.96 8.29
C PRO A 110 12.99 17.37 9.10
N VAL A 111 13.49 16.22 8.63
CA VAL A 111 14.67 15.55 9.18
C VAL A 111 15.65 15.35 8.04
N TYR A 112 16.80 16.03 8.11
CA TYR A 112 17.84 15.89 7.10
C TYR A 112 18.83 14.81 7.56
N ARG A 113 19.02 13.78 6.77
CA ARG A 113 19.93 12.69 7.08
C ARG A 113 21.08 12.68 6.06
N THR A 114 22.29 12.81 6.55
CA THR A 114 23.50 12.76 5.74
C THR A 114 24.15 11.38 5.84
N PHE A 115 24.40 10.78 4.70
CA PHE A 115 25.07 9.48 4.59
C PHE A 115 26.51 9.69 4.15
N GLU A 116 27.44 9.33 4.99
CA GLU A 116 28.87 9.59 4.77
C GLU A 116 29.60 8.40 4.20
N THR A 117 29.09 7.17 4.42
CA THR A 117 29.72 5.93 3.97
C THR A 117 28.77 5.11 3.08
N LEU A 118 29.35 4.25 2.26
CA LEU A 118 28.61 3.29 1.44
C LEU A 118 27.74 2.38 2.31
N ASP A 119 28.27 1.93 3.45
CA ASP A 119 27.55 1.03 4.35
C ASP A 119 26.28 1.69 4.92
N GLU A 120 26.36 2.96 5.32
CA GLU A 120 25.20 3.72 5.79
C GLU A 120 24.14 3.85 4.69
N LEU A 121 24.56 4.24 3.51
CA LEU A 121 23.65 4.41 2.38
C LEU A 121 23.04 3.09 1.93
N ALA A 122 23.83 2.01 1.92
CA ALA A 122 23.36 0.67 1.62
C ALA A 122 22.33 0.17 2.63
N ASP A 123 22.52 0.45 3.92
CA ASP A 123 21.55 0.09 4.97
C ASP A 123 20.19 0.74 4.72
N PHE A 124 20.19 2.04 4.46
CA PHE A 124 18.96 2.78 4.14
C PHE A 124 18.29 2.23 2.88
N TYR A 125 19.04 2.13 1.80
CA TYR A 125 18.48 1.73 0.49
C TYR A 125 17.94 0.31 0.53
N THR A 126 18.65 -0.61 1.18
CA THR A 126 18.21 -2.00 1.36
C THR A 126 16.88 -2.06 2.13
N LYS A 127 16.78 -1.31 3.22
CA LYS A 127 15.55 -1.27 4.04
C LYS A 127 14.38 -0.68 3.26
N ALA A 128 14.62 0.38 2.48
CA ALA A 128 13.58 0.99 1.66
C ALA A 128 13.06 0.03 0.59
N VAL A 129 13.97 -0.63 -0.14
CA VAL A 129 13.60 -1.62 -1.18
C VAL A 129 12.84 -2.80 -0.56
N LYS A 130 13.30 -3.27 0.60
CA LYS A 130 12.66 -4.38 1.31
C LYS A 130 11.24 -4.02 1.73
N HIS A 131 11.02 -2.81 2.23
CA HIS A 131 9.68 -2.33 2.57
C HIS A 131 8.76 -2.35 1.34
N ILE A 132 9.21 -1.80 0.22
CA ILE A 132 8.45 -1.78 -1.03
C ILE A 132 8.08 -3.20 -1.44
N GLN A 133 9.04 -4.13 -1.41
CA GLN A 133 8.82 -5.52 -1.78
C GLN A 133 7.79 -6.20 -0.87
N GLU A 134 7.88 -5.98 0.44
CA GLU A 134 6.93 -6.54 1.40
C GLU A 134 5.50 -6.02 1.17
N MET A 135 5.34 -4.72 0.86
CA MET A 135 4.03 -4.14 0.58
C MET A 135 3.44 -4.68 -0.72
N LEU A 136 4.26 -4.86 -1.74
CA LEU A 136 3.84 -5.48 -3.00
C LEU A 136 3.38 -6.92 -2.78
N GLU A 137 4.16 -7.71 -2.06
CA GLU A 137 3.82 -9.12 -1.75
C GLU A 137 2.52 -9.23 -0.98
N ASN A 138 2.31 -8.39 0.01
CA ASN A 138 1.05 -8.34 0.79
C ASN A 138 -0.13 -8.00 -0.12
N GLY A 139 0.05 -7.03 -1.02
CA GLY A 139 -0.98 -6.65 -1.99
C GLY A 139 -1.34 -7.80 -2.94
N TRP A 140 -0.35 -8.53 -3.43
CA TRP A 140 -0.57 -9.69 -4.29
C TRP A 140 -1.34 -10.79 -3.56
N LYS A 141 -0.96 -11.10 -2.32
CA LYS A 141 -1.67 -12.09 -1.50
C LYS A 141 -3.13 -11.71 -1.29
N ASN A 142 -3.39 -10.44 -0.97
CA ASN A 142 -4.75 -9.97 -0.76
C ASN A 142 -5.59 -10.07 -2.03
N LYS A 143 -5.03 -9.70 -3.18
CA LYS A 143 -5.73 -9.81 -4.46
C LYS A 143 -5.97 -11.27 -4.88
N ASP A 144 -5.01 -12.14 -4.64
CA ASP A 144 -5.13 -13.57 -4.97
C ASP A 144 -6.14 -14.27 -4.06
N ALA A 145 -6.40 -13.74 -2.87
CA ALA A 145 -7.35 -14.28 -1.92
C ALA A 145 -8.81 -13.88 -2.20
N ILE A 146 -9.07 -13.04 -3.20
CA ILE A 146 -10.44 -12.64 -3.57
C ILE A 146 -11.19 -13.88 -4.06
N ASP A 147 -12.26 -14.24 -3.36
CA ASP A 147 -13.08 -15.43 -3.66
C ASP A 147 -14.46 -14.97 -4.15
N LEU A 148 -14.65 -15.00 -5.46
CA LEU A 148 -15.91 -14.56 -6.09
C LEU A 148 -17.08 -15.49 -5.76
N SER A 149 -16.82 -16.74 -5.35
CA SER A 149 -17.89 -17.66 -4.96
C SER A 149 -18.67 -17.19 -3.73
N LYS A 150 -18.08 -16.30 -2.92
CA LYS A 150 -18.72 -15.71 -1.73
C LYS A 150 -19.67 -14.55 -2.06
N TYR A 151 -19.70 -14.13 -3.33
CA TYR A 151 -20.53 -13.01 -3.81
C TYR A 151 -21.78 -13.50 -4.56
N SER A 152 -22.36 -14.59 -4.12
CA SER A 152 -23.63 -15.08 -4.66
C SER A 152 -24.79 -14.40 -3.94
N ALA A 153 -25.78 -13.98 -4.71
CA ALA A 153 -27.01 -13.38 -4.17
C ALA A 153 -28.10 -14.44 -3.98
#